data_9856dd06ab41320f3c49d995f2a2ce62
#
_entry.id   9856dd06ab41320f3c49d995f2a2ce62
#
_cell.length_a   1.000
_cell.length_b   1.000
_cell.length_c   1.000
_cell.angle_alpha   90.00
_cell.angle_beta   90.00
_cell.angle_gamma   90.00
#
_symmetry.space_group_name_H-M   'P 1'
#
loop_
_entity.id
_entity.type
_entity.pdbx_description
1 polymer ?
#
loop_
_entity_poly.entity_id
_entity_poly.type
_entity_poly.pdbx_seq_one_letter_code
_entity_poly.pdbx_strand_id
1 'polypeptide(L)'
;EMCIRDSFLLRALGEMSVHHPVTGYFAEYARAFLGPWAGYITGWMFAFEMVIVALADLTAIGVYMQFWFPGSPQWVWVAATLLLVGGANLATVKAFGELEFAFTIVKVGAVVAMILGGVAVLAFGLSTAETTGPANLVNDGGFFPNGPSGMIASFILVLFAFGGTEIVGVASAEAEEPEKSVPKAVNTIPVRILLFYVLAILVILMINPWRTITGEESPFVQIFSTLGVTWAAAALNVVVITAAVSALSLI
;
A
#
# COMPACT_ATOMS: atom_id res chain seq x y z
N GLU A 1 -2.56 -6.35 -16.56
CA GLU A 1 -4.05 -6.37 -16.42
C GLU A 1 -4.57 -5.47 -15.30
N MET A 2 -3.91 -5.40 -14.14
CA MET A 2 -4.36 -4.59 -13.01
C MET A 2 -4.29 -3.09 -13.24
N CYS A 3 -3.18 -2.58 -13.79
CA CYS A 3 -3.11 -1.17 -14.18
C CYS A 3 -4.23 -0.78 -15.14
N ILE A 4 -4.68 -1.71 -15.97
CA ILE A 4 -5.79 -1.50 -16.91
C ILE A 4 -7.11 -1.45 -16.16
N ARG A 5 -7.38 -2.41 -15.26
CA ARG A 5 -8.61 -2.44 -14.46
C ARG A 5 -8.78 -1.17 -13.63
N ASP A 6 -7.75 -0.81 -12.84
CA ASP A 6 -7.82 0.34 -11.95
C ASP A 6 -7.89 1.65 -12.74
N SER A 7 -7.22 1.75 -13.88
CA SER A 7 -7.36 2.91 -14.76
C SER A 7 -8.77 3.07 -15.30
N PHE A 8 -9.44 1.98 -15.70
CA PHE A 8 -10.82 2.03 -16.15
C PHE A 8 -11.79 2.36 -15.02
N LEU A 9 -11.62 1.73 -13.85
CA LEU A 9 -12.47 1.95 -12.69
C LEU A 9 -12.34 3.40 -12.20
N LEU A 10 -11.11 3.89 -12.03
CA LEU A 10 -10.87 5.25 -11.57
C LEU A 10 -11.32 6.30 -12.60
N ARG A 11 -11.17 6.00 -13.90
CA ARG A 11 -11.68 6.89 -14.94
C ARG A 11 -13.19 6.98 -14.91
N ALA A 12 -13.89 5.84 -14.80
CA ALA A 12 -15.33 5.79 -14.68
C ALA A 12 -15.82 6.52 -13.42
N LEU A 13 -15.18 6.30 -12.28
CA LEU A 13 -15.47 7.00 -11.03
C LEU A 13 -15.18 8.50 -11.14
N GLY A 14 -14.05 8.88 -11.76
CA GLY A 14 -13.68 10.27 -11.98
C GLY A 14 -14.69 11.00 -12.88
N GLU A 15 -15.14 10.36 -13.96
CA GLU A 15 -16.18 10.91 -14.84
C GLU A 15 -17.52 11.08 -14.09
N MET A 16 -17.92 10.10 -13.28
CA MET A 16 -19.12 10.20 -12.46
C MET A 16 -19.02 11.32 -11.42
N SER A 17 -17.88 11.46 -10.74
CA SER A 17 -17.69 12.48 -9.71
C SER A 17 -17.65 13.91 -10.26
N VAL A 18 -17.18 14.11 -11.49
CA VAL A 18 -17.20 15.42 -12.17
C VAL A 18 -18.62 15.76 -12.64
N HIS A 19 -19.35 14.81 -13.21
CA HIS A 19 -20.67 15.06 -13.76
C HIS A 19 -21.81 15.01 -12.72
N HIS A 20 -21.60 14.29 -11.62
CA HIS A 20 -22.60 14.10 -10.58
C HIS A 20 -21.96 14.07 -9.20
N PRO A 21 -21.47 15.22 -8.68
CA PRO A 21 -20.83 15.30 -7.39
C PRO A 21 -21.82 14.98 -6.28
N VAL A 22 -21.59 13.88 -5.57
CA VAL A 22 -22.44 13.43 -4.44
C VAL A 22 -21.56 13.06 -3.25
N THR A 23 -22.02 13.39 -2.03
CA THR A 23 -21.35 13.11 -0.74
C THR A 23 -21.58 11.67 -0.40
N GLY A 24 -21.74 10.73 -0.83
CA GLY A 24 -21.95 9.29 -0.53
C GLY A 24 -21.19 8.40 -1.49
N TYR A 25 -20.48 9.02 -2.41
CA TYR A 25 -19.57 8.42 -3.34
C TYR A 25 -20.17 7.22 -4.11
N PHE A 26 -19.41 6.14 -4.31
CA PHE A 26 -19.86 5.02 -5.13
C PHE A 26 -21.08 4.27 -4.57
N ALA A 27 -21.32 4.31 -3.25
CA ALA A 27 -22.56 3.77 -2.68
C ALA A 27 -23.79 4.58 -3.12
N GLU A 28 -23.65 5.90 -3.23
CA GLU A 28 -24.72 6.77 -3.72
C GLU A 28 -24.92 6.61 -5.24
N TYR A 29 -23.84 6.43 -6.02
CA TYR A 29 -23.98 6.09 -7.43
C TYR A 29 -24.65 4.74 -7.63
N ALA A 30 -24.29 3.73 -6.84
CA ALA A 30 -24.98 2.44 -6.87
C ALA A 30 -26.46 2.57 -6.53
N ARG A 31 -26.79 3.42 -5.55
CA ARG A 31 -28.18 3.72 -5.18
C ARG A 31 -28.94 4.43 -6.30
N ALA A 32 -28.31 5.41 -6.92
CA ALA A 32 -28.95 6.24 -7.96
C ALA A 32 -29.18 5.44 -9.27
N PHE A 33 -28.21 4.63 -9.69
CA PHE A 33 -28.28 3.94 -10.98
C PHE A 33 -28.82 2.51 -10.91
N LEU A 34 -28.60 1.80 -9.77
CA LEU A 34 -28.97 0.39 -9.60
C LEU A 34 -30.08 0.17 -8.56
N GLY A 35 -30.43 1.25 -7.82
CA GLY A 35 -31.50 1.22 -6.84
C GLY A 35 -31.03 1.12 -5.37
N PRO A 36 -31.96 1.24 -4.40
CA PRO A 36 -31.65 1.36 -2.97
C PRO A 36 -30.87 0.15 -2.41
N TRP A 37 -31.19 -1.04 -2.85
CA TRP A 37 -30.52 -2.26 -2.44
C TRP A 37 -29.03 -2.29 -2.84
N ALA A 38 -28.73 -1.88 -4.06
CA ALA A 38 -27.34 -1.81 -4.52
C ALA A 38 -26.52 -0.82 -3.69
N GLY A 39 -27.08 0.37 -3.43
CA GLY A 39 -26.44 1.35 -2.56
C GLY A 39 -26.18 0.82 -1.14
N TYR A 40 -27.15 0.14 -0.55
CA TYR A 40 -27.02 -0.46 0.78
C TYR A 40 -25.89 -1.51 0.84
N ILE A 41 -25.91 -2.46 -0.10
CA ILE A 41 -24.89 -3.51 -0.16
C ILE A 41 -23.51 -2.91 -0.38
N THR A 42 -23.37 -1.99 -1.35
CA THR A 42 -22.09 -1.34 -1.66
C THR A 42 -21.53 -0.58 -0.46
N GLY A 43 -22.36 0.18 0.24
CA GLY A 43 -21.95 0.90 1.44
C GLY A 43 -21.46 -0.03 2.57
N TRP A 44 -22.16 -1.13 2.83
CA TRP A 44 -21.74 -2.11 3.82
C TRP A 44 -20.49 -2.88 3.42
N MET A 45 -20.34 -3.23 2.15
CA MET A 45 -19.12 -3.89 1.65
C MET A 45 -17.91 -2.97 1.80
N PHE A 46 -18.05 -1.69 1.50
CA PHE A 46 -16.97 -0.71 1.72
C PHE A 46 -16.61 -0.57 3.19
N ALA A 47 -17.60 -0.44 4.09
CA ALA A 47 -17.34 -0.39 5.52
C ALA A 47 -16.62 -1.65 6.02
N PHE A 48 -17.02 -2.83 5.54
CA PHE A 48 -16.37 -4.09 5.86
C PHE A 48 -14.93 -4.14 5.33
N GLU A 49 -14.70 -3.67 4.11
CA GLU A 49 -13.35 -3.57 3.52
C GLU A 49 -12.45 -2.70 4.38
N MET A 50 -12.89 -1.53 4.80
CA MET A 50 -12.12 -0.64 5.67
C MET A 50 -11.75 -1.30 7.00
N VAL A 51 -12.67 -2.04 7.63
CA VAL A 51 -12.38 -2.82 8.84
C VAL A 51 -11.31 -3.87 8.60
N ILE A 52 -11.36 -4.60 7.48
CA ILE A 52 -10.35 -5.62 7.14
C ILE A 52 -8.98 -4.97 6.89
N VAL A 53 -8.93 -3.86 6.17
CA VAL A 53 -7.68 -3.10 5.95
C VAL A 53 -7.10 -2.64 7.28
N ALA A 54 -7.91 -2.07 8.16
CA ALA A 54 -7.48 -1.64 9.49
C ALA A 54 -6.91 -2.82 10.32
N LEU A 55 -7.54 -3.98 10.29
CA LEU A 55 -7.04 -5.17 10.97
C LEU A 55 -5.71 -5.65 10.38
N ALA A 56 -5.54 -5.61 9.07
CA ALA A 56 -4.30 -5.99 8.40
C ALA A 56 -3.15 -5.03 8.79
N ASP A 57 -3.38 -3.72 8.76
CA ASP A 57 -2.38 -2.71 9.12
C ASP A 57 -2.00 -2.79 10.61
N LEU A 58 -2.96 -2.96 11.50
CA LEU A 58 -2.71 -3.15 12.93
C LEU A 58 -1.89 -4.41 13.20
N THR A 59 -2.19 -5.50 12.50
CA THR A 59 -1.43 -6.74 12.62
C THR A 59 0.00 -6.55 12.11
N ALA A 60 0.17 -5.88 10.97
CA ALA A 60 1.47 -5.56 10.41
C ALA A 60 2.31 -4.71 11.36
N ILE A 61 1.74 -3.67 11.99
CA ILE A 61 2.43 -2.85 13.00
C ILE A 61 2.90 -3.72 14.16
N GLY A 62 2.05 -4.64 14.66
CA GLY A 62 2.42 -5.57 15.71
C GLY A 62 3.62 -6.45 15.35
N VAL A 63 3.70 -6.92 14.10
CA VAL A 63 4.85 -7.68 13.59
C VAL A 63 6.09 -6.80 13.46
N TYR A 64 5.98 -5.61 12.86
CA TYR A 64 7.11 -4.71 12.64
C TYR A 64 7.72 -4.18 13.93
N MET A 65 6.94 -4.03 14.99
CA MET A 65 7.45 -3.62 16.30
C MET A 65 8.32 -4.71 16.96
N GLN A 66 8.19 -5.96 16.57
CA GLN A 66 9.05 -7.05 17.03
C GLN A 66 10.51 -6.90 16.58
N PHE A 67 10.77 -6.10 15.54
CA PHE A 67 12.14 -5.76 15.13
C PHE A 67 12.96 -5.13 16.26
N TRP A 68 12.36 -4.26 17.06
CA TRP A 68 13.07 -3.62 18.21
C TRP A 68 12.75 -4.28 19.55
N PHE A 69 11.60 -4.90 19.68
CA PHE A 69 11.10 -5.48 20.93
C PHE A 69 10.74 -6.95 20.74
N PRO A 70 11.73 -7.81 20.43
CA PRO A 70 11.48 -9.23 20.24
C PRO A 70 10.89 -9.85 21.51
N GLY A 71 9.81 -10.61 21.37
CA GLY A 71 9.13 -11.26 22.49
C GLY A 71 8.07 -10.40 23.20
N SER A 72 7.87 -9.14 22.79
CA SER A 72 6.74 -8.36 23.31
C SER A 72 5.41 -8.87 22.73
N PRO A 73 4.33 -8.93 23.52
CA PRO A 73 3.02 -9.32 23.00
C PRO A 73 2.51 -8.35 21.93
N GLN A 74 2.13 -8.86 20.76
CA GLN A 74 1.66 -8.03 19.64
C GLN A 74 0.47 -7.13 20.01
N TRP A 75 -0.45 -7.63 20.85
CA TRP A 75 -1.65 -6.88 21.26
C TRP A 75 -1.32 -5.54 21.94
N VAL A 76 -0.16 -5.42 22.60
CA VAL A 76 0.28 -4.17 23.25
C VAL A 76 0.47 -3.08 22.21
N TRP A 77 1.13 -3.42 21.10
CA TRP A 77 1.39 -2.49 20.01
C TRP A 77 0.13 -2.13 19.23
N VAL A 78 -0.75 -3.12 19.03
CA VAL A 78 -2.09 -2.91 18.45
C VAL A 78 -2.90 -1.94 19.30
N ALA A 79 -2.98 -2.18 20.60
CA ALA A 79 -3.71 -1.31 21.53
C ALA A 79 -3.10 0.10 21.59
N ALA A 80 -1.77 0.21 21.66
CA ALA A 80 -1.08 1.50 21.63
C ALA A 80 -1.37 2.30 20.35
N THR A 81 -1.33 1.64 19.20
CA THR A 81 -1.64 2.26 17.90
C THR A 81 -3.10 2.72 17.83
N LEU A 82 -4.05 1.89 18.27
CA LEU A 82 -5.46 2.28 18.31
C LEU A 82 -5.70 3.50 19.20
N LEU A 83 -5.07 3.55 20.37
CA LEU A 83 -5.16 4.72 21.26
C LEU A 83 -4.52 5.95 20.65
N LEU A 84 -3.39 5.81 19.96
CA LEU A 84 -2.69 6.90 19.30
C LEU A 84 -3.52 7.46 18.14
N VAL A 85 -3.98 6.59 17.24
CA VAL A 85 -4.77 7.00 16.06
C VAL A 85 -6.13 7.55 16.50
N GLY A 86 -6.82 6.86 17.43
CA GLY A 86 -8.08 7.35 17.98
C GLY A 86 -7.94 8.70 18.70
N GLY A 87 -6.85 8.89 19.45
CA GLY A 87 -6.53 10.19 20.07
C GLY A 87 -6.20 11.28 19.06
N ALA A 88 -5.47 10.94 17.99
CA ALA A 88 -5.15 11.86 16.90
C ALA A 88 -6.40 12.30 16.12
N ASN A 89 -7.34 11.38 15.91
CA ASN A 89 -8.62 11.69 15.23
C ASN A 89 -9.52 12.63 16.05
N LEU A 90 -9.30 12.75 17.36
CA LEU A 90 -9.96 13.75 18.20
C LEU A 90 -9.29 15.15 18.12
N ALA A 91 -8.12 15.24 17.47
CA ALA A 91 -7.42 16.49 17.26
C ALA A 91 -7.99 17.28 16.05
N THR A 92 -7.46 18.46 15.83
CA THR A 92 -7.93 19.36 14.75
C THR A 92 -7.58 18.81 13.36
N VAL A 93 -8.54 18.82 12.43
CA VAL A 93 -8.41 18.37 11.02
C VAL A 93 -7.20 18.99 10.31
N LYS A 94 -6.86 20.24 10.60
CA LYS A 94 -5.72 20.94 9.98
C LYS A 94 -4.37 20.33 10.36
N ALA A 95 -4.17 20.05 11.66
CA ALA A 95 -2.92 19.44 12.14
C ALA A 95 -2.75 18.02 11.57
N PHE A 96 -3.85 17.32 11.37
CA PHE A 96 -3.89 16.00 10.78
C PHE A 96 -3.46 16.03 9.30
N GLY A 97 -3.96 16.96 8.48
CA GLY A 97 -3.56 17.08 7.07
C GLY A 97 -2.08 17.42 6.87
N GLU A 98 -1.49 18.23 7.75
CA GLU A 98 -0.06 18.54 7.71
C GLU A 98 0.81 17.32 8.05
N LEU A 99 0.39 16.52 9.03
CA LEU A 99 1.08 15.27 9.39
C LEU A 99 0.99 14.23 8.27
N GLU A 100 -0.18 14.07 7.66
CA GLU A 100 -0.41 13.13 6.55
C GLU A 100 0.45 13.50 5.34
N PHE A 101 0.55 14.78 5.01
CA PHE A 101 1.43 15.27 3.95
C PHE A 101 2.91 14.94 4.24
N ALA A 102 3.38 15.17 5.46
CA ALA A 102 4.75 14.85 5.87
C ALA A 102 5.01 13.33 5.79
N PHE A 103 4.09 12.50 6.28
CA PHE A 103 4.19 11.05 6.18
C PHE A 103 4.22 10.56 4.74
N THR A 104 3.44 11.17 3.87
CA THR A 104 3.41 10.83 2.44
C THR A 104 4.76 11.10 1.77
N ILE A 105 5.39 12.25 2.03
CA ILE A 105 6.73 12.56 1.50
C ILE A 105 7.75 11.53 1.99
N VAL A 106 7.72 11.19 3.27
CA VAL A 106 8.64 10.21 3.87
C VAL A 106 8.44 8.83 3.24
N LYS A 107 7.20 8.36 3.06
CA LYS A 107 6.86 7.09 2.40
C LYS A 107 7.40 7.02 0.98
N VAL A 108 7.07 8.03 0.17
CA VAL A 108 7.50 8.10 -1.24
C VAL A 108 9.02 8.17 -1.33
N GLY A 109 9.66 9.01 -0.50
CA GLY A 109 11.11 9.12 -0.43
C GLY A 109 11.79 7.81 -0.07
N ALA A 110 11.25 7.07 0.90
CA ALA A 110 11.79 5.78 1.32
C ALA A 110 11.67 4.71 0.22
N VAL A 111 10.54 4.63 -0.48
CA VAL A 111 10.38 3.67 -1.60
C VAL A 111 11.33 4.01 -2.74
N VAL A 112 11.48 5.29 -3.08
CA VAL A 112 12.45 5.73 -4.09
C VAL A 112 13.88 5.41 -3.66
N ALA A 113 14.24 5.70 -2.41
CA ALA A 113 15.56 5.37 -1.87
C ALA A 113 15.82 3.86 -1.88
N MET A 114 14.83 3.03 -1.56
CA MET A 114 14.92 1.59 -1.64
C MET A 114 15.14 1.10 -3.07
N ILE A 115 14.38 1.62 -4.03
CA ILE A 115 14.53 1.25 -5.44
C ILE A 115 15.94 1.63 -5.94
N LEU A 116 16.38 2.86 -5.69
CA LEU A 116 17.70 3.34 -6.10
C LEU A 116 18.83 2.56 -5.40
N GLY A 117 18.70 2.32 -4.10
CA GLY A 117 19.63 1.51 -3.33
C GLY A 117 19.70 0.07 -3.83
N GLY A 118 18.56 -0.55 -4.10
CA GLY A 118 18.48 -1.89 -4.66
C GLY A 118 19.09 -1.99 -6.07
N VAL A 119 18.82 -1.02 -6.94
CA VAL A 119 19.46 -0.94 -8.25
C VAL A 119 20.98 -0.77 -8.13
N ALA A 120 21.45 0.05 -7.20
CA ALA A 120 22.89 0.21 -6.93
C ALA A 120 23.51 -1.11 -6.45
N VAL A 121 22.84 -1.84 -5.56
CA VAL A 121 23.28 -3.17 -5.10
C VAL A 121 23.42 -4.14 -6.26
N LEU A 122 22.44 -4.17 -7.16
CA LEU A 122 22.46 -5.02 -8.35
C LEU A 122 23.58 -4.62 -9.34
N ALA A 123 23.76 -3.31 -9.54
CA ALA A 123 24.74 -2.78 -10.50
C ALA A 123 26.20 -2.95 -10.03
N PHE A 124 26.45 -2.78 -8.74
CA PHE A 124 27.80 -2.82 -8.15
C PHE A 124 28.14 -4.15 -7.49
N GLY A 125 27.22 -5.11 -7.45
CA GLY A 125 27.44 -6.43 -6.83
C GLY A 125 27.69 -6.37 -5.32
N LEU A 126 27.05 -5.44 -4.62
CA LEU A 126 27.24 -5.20 -3.19
C LEU A 126 26.47 -6.16 -2.29
N SER A 127 25.72 -7.10 -2.85
CA SER A 127 24.92 -8.05 -2.08
C SER A 127 25.80 -9.13 -1.43
N THR A 128 25.49 -9.47 -0.20
CA THR A 128 26.06 -10.62 0.51
C THR A 128 25.21 -11.89 0.35
N ALA A 129 24.06 -11.79 -0.35
CA ALA A 129 23.22 -12.95 -0.63
C ALA A 129 23.91 -13.93 -1.60
N GLU A 130 23.70 -15.24 -1.40
CA GLU A 130 24.32 -16.29 -2.22
C GLU A 130 23.96 -16.17 -3.71
N THR A 131 22.75 -15.67 -4.01
CA THR A 131 22.29 -15.43 -5.38
C THR A 131 21.66 -14.05 -5.45
N THR A 132 22.15 -13.23 -6.37
CA THR A 132 21.62 -11.88 -6.62
C THR A 132 21.59 -11.64 -8.12
N GLY A 133 20.49 -11.12 -8.63
CA GLY A 133 20.34 -10.76 -10.02
C GLY A 133 19.04 -11.23 -10.66
N PRO A 134 18.87 -10.98 -11.97
CA PRO A 134 17.67 -11.37 -12.72
C PRO A 134 17.35 -12.86 -12.68
N ALA A 135 18.35 -13.69 -12.44
CA ALA A 135 18.21 -15.14 -12.34
C ALA A 135 17.27 -15.56 -11.20
N ASN A 136 17.20 -14.78 -10.10
CA ASN A 136 16.30 -15.05 -8.98
C ASN A 136 14.81 -15.02 -9.38
N LEU A 137 14.47 -14.35 -10.47
CA LEU A 137 13.09 -14.30 -10.96
C LEU A 137 12.62 -15.63 -11.56
N VAL A 138 13.55 -16.52 -11.92
CA VAL A 138 13.24 -17.76 -12.63
C VAL A 138 13.89 -19.02 -12.03
N ASN A 139 14.88 -18.88 -11.15
CA ASN A 139 15.65 -20.03 -10.62
C ASN A 139 14.85 -20.94 -9.67
N ASP A 140 13.92 -20.36 -8.91
CA ASP A 140 13.18 -21.10 -7.87
C ASP A 140 11.83 -21.66 -8.37
N GLY A 141 11.89 -22.52 -9.38
CA GLY A 141 10.71 -23.18 -9.97
C GLY A 141 10.15 -22.47 -11.20
N GLY A 142 10.94 -21.58 -11.82
CA GLY A 142 10.54 -20.83 -13.02
C GLY A 142 9.68 -19.60 -12.69
N PHE A 143 9.15 -18.99 -13.74
CA PHE A 143 8.30 -17.79 -13.61
C PHE A 143 6.94 -18.07 -12.94
N PHE A 144 6.48 -19.33 -12.98
CA PHE A 144 5.26 -19.78 -12.32
C PHE A 144 5.55 -20.97 -11.39
N PRO A 145 6.25 -20.77 -10.27
CA PRO A 145 6.71 -21.85 -9.40
C PRO A 145 5.56 -22.70 -8.82
N ASN A 146 4.39 -22.10 -8.61
CA ASN A 146 3.19 -22.77 -8.11
C ASN A 146 2.15 -23.02 -9.22
N GLY A 147 2.55 -22.92 -10.47
CA GLY A 147 1.66 -23.12 -11.62
C GLY A 147 0.53 -22.09 -11.75
N PRO A 148 -0.45 -22.34 -12.63
CA PRO A 148 -1.58 -21.42 -12.85
C PRO A 148 -2.44 -21.19 -11.59
N SER A 149 -2.56 -22.19 -10.72
CA SER A 149 -3.32 -22.08 -9.46
C SER A 149 -2.69 -21.09 -8.50
N GLY A 150 -1.36 -21.07 -8.38
CA GLY A 150 -0.63 -20.09 -7.59
C GLY A 150 -0.79 -18.67 -8.15
N MET A 151 -0.78 -18.53 -9.47
CA MET A 151 -1.04 -17.25 -10.12
C MET A 151 -2.46 -16.73 -9.83
N ILE A 152 -3.49 -17.60 -9.93
CA ILE A 152 -4.86 -17.22 -9.61
C ILE A 152 -5.00 -16.83 -8.14
N ALA A 153 -4.40 -17.59 -7.23
CA ALA A 153 -4.40 -17.25 -5.80
C ALA A 153 -3.74 -15.90 -5.51
N SER A 154 -2.65 -15.56 -6.22
CA SER A 154 -1.98 -14.27 -6.06
C SER A 154 -2.84 -13.09 -6.51
N PHE A 155 -3.79 -13.27 -7.44
CA PHE A 155 -4.71 -12.19 -7.83
C PHE A 155 -5.55 -11.67 -6.66
N ILE A 156 -5.93 -12.52 -5.71
CA ILE A 156 -6.67 -12.11 -4.51
C ILE A 156 -5.84 -11.10 -3.70
N LEU A 157 -4.55 -11.43 -3.47
CA LEU A 157 -3.63 -10.55 -2.73
C LEU A 157 -3.37 -9.25 -3.48
N VAL A 158 -3.25 -9.32 -4.79
CA VAL A 158 -3.03 -8.12 -5.61
C VAL A 158 -4.28 -7.25 -5.64
N LEU A 159 -5.48 -7.82 -5.72
CA LEU A 159 -6.73 -7.07 -5.61
C LEU A 159 -6.81 -6.31 -4.28
N PHE A 160 -6.42 -6.96 -3.19
CA PHE A 160 -6.35 -6.33 -1.87
C PHE A 160 -5.29 -5.22 -1.82
N ALA A 161 -4.10 -5.44 -2.37
CA ALA A 161 -3.00 -4.46 -2.37
C ALA A 161 -3.32 -3.17 -3.14
N PHE A 162 -4.26 -3.23 -4.08
CA PHE A 162 -4.76 -2.07 -4.84
C PHE A 162 -6.08 -1.50 -4.30
N GLY A 163 -6.63 -2.07 -3.22
CA GLY A 163 -7.71 -1.45 -2.46
C GLY A 163 -7.26 -0.08 -1.92
N GLY A 164 -8.20 0.85 -1.84
CA GLY A 164 -7.91 2.24 -1.42
C GLY A 164 -7.62 3.21 -2.58
N THR A 165 -7.40 2.74 -3.81
CA THR A 165 -7.26 3.64 -4.97
C THR A 165 -8.55 4.42 -5.25
N GLU A 166 -9.70 3.89 -4.88
CA GLU A 166 -11.02 4.53 -4.95
C GLU A 166 -11.17 5.75 -4.04
N ILE A 167 -10.33 5.88 -3.01
CA ILE A 167 -10.30 7.06 -2.10
C ILE A 167 -10.02 8.35 -2.89
N VAL A 168 -9.30 8.27 -4.02
CA VAL A 168 -9.10 9.42 -4.92
C VAL A 168 -10.44 10.02 -5.38
N GLY A 169 -11.43 9.19 -5.59
CA GLY A 169 -12.75 9.68 -5.94
C GLY A 169 -13.48 10.30 -4.75
N VAL A 170 -13.32 9.77 -3.52
CA VAL A 170 -13.88 10.41 -2.31
C VAL A 170 -13.27 11.80 -2.14
N ALA A 171 -11.95 11.90 -2.24
CA ALA A 171 -11.23 13.17 -2.16
C ALA A 171 -11.62 14.16 -3.30
N SER A 172 -12.11 13.65 -4.42
CA SER A 172 -12.57 14.51 -5.53
C SER A 172 -13.81 15.34 -5.19
N ALA A 173 -14.67 14.84 -4.30
CA ALA A 173 -15.85 15.56 -3.84
C ALA A 173 -15.51 16.76 -2.93
N GLU A 174 -14.32 16.75 -2.34
CA GLU A 174 -13.81 17.81 -1.46
C GLU A 174 -12.82 18.75 -2.17
N ALA A 175 -12.47 18.46 -3.44
CA ALA A 175 -11.51 19.25 -4.20
C ALA A 175 -12.09 20.60 -4.62
N GLU A 176 -11.32 21.68 -4.53
CA GLU A 176 -11.72 23.02 -4.97
C GLU A 176 -12.00 23.09 -6.48
N GLU A 177 -11.25 22.37 -7.31
CA GLU A 177 -11.41 22.28 -8.78
C GLU A 177 -11.41 20.80 -9.24
N PRO A 178 -12.50 20.04 -9.02
CA PRO A 178 -12.54 18.61 -9.34
C PRO A 178 -12.36 18.32 -10.84
N GLU A 179 -12.85 19.20 -11.72
CA GLU A 179 -12.73 19.06 -13.18
C GLU A 179 -11.27 19.04 -13.66
N LYS A 180 -10.34 19.66 -12.92
CA LYS A 180 -8.91 19.71 -13.26
C LYS A 180 -8.09 18.70 -12.46
N SER A 181 -8.37 18.57 -11.17
CA SER A 181 -7.59 17.76 -10.24
C SER A 181 -7.81 16.26 -10.43
N VAL A 182 -9.07 15.83 -10.64
CA VAL A 182 -9.43 14.43 -10.80
C VAL A 182 -8.81 13.79 -12.04
N PRO A 183 -8.94 14.36 -13.26
CA PRO A 183 -8.31 13.78 -14.45
C PRO A 183 -6.79 13.68 -14.33
N LYS A 184 -6.14 14.67 -13.70
CA LYS A 184 -4.70 14.67 -13.46
C LYS A 184 -4.30 13.56 -12.49
N ALA A 185 -5.03 13.38 -11.40
CA ALA A 185 -4.80 12.31 -10.45
C ALA A 185 -4.96 10.94 -11.11
N VAL A 186 -6.08 10.69 -11.78
CA VAL A 186 -6.40 9.42 -12.46
C VAL A 186 -5.34 9.07 -13.52
N ASN A 187 -4.92 10.01 -14.35
CA ASN A 187 -3.93 9.76 -15.40
C ASN A 187 -2.51 9.47 -14.85
N THR A 188 -2.19 9.89 -13.63
CA THR A 188 -0.87 9.62 -13.03
C THR A 188 -0.81 8.28 -12.29
N ILE A 189 -1.94 7.69 -11.93
CA ILE A 189 -2.02 6.43 -11.15
C ILE A 189 -1.31 5.27 -11.87
N PRO A 190 -1.52 4.98 -13.16
CA PRO A 190 -0.83 3.87 -13.83
C PRO A 190 0.69 3.99 -13.76
N VAL A 191 1.23 5.21 -13.90
CA VAL A 191 2.67 5.47 -13.82
C VAL A 191 3.17 5.25 -12.39
N ARG A 192 2.42 5.70 -11.39
CA ARG A 192 2.75 5.47 -9.97
C ARG A 192 2.77 3.98 -9.63
N ILE A 193 1.77 3.23 -10.08
CA ILE A 193 1.70 1.78 -9.87
C ILE A 193 2.92 1.11 -10.51
N LEU A 194 3.25 1.43 -11.75
CA LEU A 194 4.40 0.86 -12.43
C LEU A 194 5.70 1.13 -11.67
N LEU A 195 5.93 2.37 -11.25
CA LEU A 195 7.14 2.76 -10.56
C LEU A 195 7.22 2.22 -9.13
N PHE A 196 6.17 2.38 -8.34
CA PHE A 196 6.25 2.08 -6.91
C PHE A 196 5.92 0.63 -6.57
N TYR A 197 5.08 -0.06 -7.35
CA TYR A 197 4.76 -1.46 -7.09
C TYR A 197 5.60 -2.40 -7.95
N VAL A 198 5.51 -2.30 -9.27
CA VAL A 198 6.18 -3.26 -10.16
C VAL A 198 7.69 -3.17 -10.03
N LEU A 199 8.26 -1.96 -10.07
CA LEU A 199 9.70 -1.77 -9.99
C LEU A 199 10.24 -2.11 -8.59
N ALA A 200 9.50 -1.76 -7.53
CA ALA A 200 9.89 -2.10 -6.16
C ALA A 200 9.92 -3.63 -5.96
N ILE A 201 8.86 -4.34 -6.33
CA ILE A 201 8.79 -5.80 -6.22
C ILE A 201 9.86 -6.46 -7.08
N LEU A 202 10.09 -5.98 -8.29
CA LEU A 202 11.14 -6.48 -9.17
C LEU A 202 12.52 -6.39 -8.51
N VAL A 203 12.87 -5.24 -7.95
CA VAL A 203 14.14 -5.01 -7.25
C VAL A 203 14.26 -5.93 -6.03
N ILE A 204 13.20 -6.04 -5.23
CA ILE A 204 13.18 -6.92 -4.04
C ILE A 204 13.47 -8.38 -4.44
N LEU A 205 12.78 -8.89 -5.47
CA LEU A 205 12.91 -10.27 -5.93
C LEU A 205 14.24 -10.55 -6.64
N MET A 206 14.85 -9.54 -7.25
CA MET A 206 16.19 -9.68 -7.82
C MET A 206 17.28 -9.75 -6.75
N ILE A 207 17.08 -9.10 -5.59
CA ILE A 207 18.04 -9.12 -4.49
C ILE A 207 17.82 -10.36 -3.63
N ASN A 208 16.59 -10.68 -3.26
CA ASN A 208 16.25 -11.81 -2.41
C ASN A 208 15.41 -12.84 -3.18
N PRO A 209 15.77 -14.12 -3.21
CA PRO A 209 14.91 -15.18 -3.70
C PRO A 209 13.56 -15.15 -2.97
N TRP A 210 12.45 -15.31 -3.68
CA TRP A 210 11.10 -15.21 -3.09
C TRP A 210 10.88 -16.17 -1.91
N ARG A 211 11.57 -17.30 -1.87
CA ARG A 211 11.49 -18.29 -0.78
C ARG A 211 12.06 -17.81 0.54
N THR A 212 12.93 -16.80 0.52
CA THR A 212 13.53 -16.23 1.73
C THR A 212 12.64 -15.17 2.37
N ILE A 213 11.56 -14.77 1.70
CA ILE A 213 10.60 -13.77 2.20
C ILE A 213 9.58 -14.50 3.07
N THR A 214 9.79 -14.52 4.38
CA THR A 214 8.97 -15.29 5.35
C THR A 214 7.76 -14.52 5.87
N GLY A 215 7.71 -13.20 5.69
CA GLY A 215 6.67 -12.35 6.25
C GLY A 215 6.84 -12.01 7.75
N GLU A 216 7.95 -12.45 8.37
CA GLU A 216 8.28 -12.10 9.76
C GLU A 216 8.79 -10.66 9.91
N GLU A 217 9.29 -10.11 8.83
CA GLU A 217 9.70 -8.71 8.73
C GLU A 217 9.29 -8.12 7.38
N SER A 218 9.31 -6.80 7.27
CA SER A 218 9.03 -6.13 6.00
C SER A 218 10.10 -6.48 4.96
N PRO A 219 9.72 -6.88 3.73
CA PRO A 219 10.68 -7.13 2.64
C PRO A 219 11.60 -5.94 2.34
N PHE A 220 11.14 -4.72 2.59
CA PHE A 220 11.94 -3.50 2.48
C PHE A 220 13.06 -3.45 3.52
N VAL A 221 12.77 -3.89 4.74
CA VAL A 221 13.72 -3.96 5.86
C VAL A 221 14.73 -5.08 5.61
N GLN A 222 14.25 -6.24 5.14
CA GLN A 222 15.07 -7.41 4.87
C GLN A 222 16.22 -7.12 3.89
N ILE A 223 16.00 -6.30 2.85
CA ILE A 223 17.07 -5.92 1.92
C ILE A 223 18.24 -5.27 2.64
N PHE A 224 17.97 -4.30 3.51
CA PHE A 224 19.02 -3.56 4.20
C PHE A 224 19.63 -4.35 5.35
N SER A 225 18.87 -5.24 5.98
CA SER A 225 19.39 -6.22 6.94
C SER A 225 20.38 -7.16 6.27
N THR A 226 20.06 -7.70 5.09
CA THR A 226 20.94 -8.57 4.31
C THR A 226 22.23 -7.87 3.87
N LEU A 227 22.18 -6.55 3.63
CA LEU A 227 23.35 -5.76 3.30
C LEU A 227 24.21 -5.38 4.51
N GLY A 228 23.80 -5.78 5.73
CA GLY A 228 24.48 -5.40 6.97
C GLY A 228 24.31 -3.97 7.37
N VAL A 229 23.40 -3.21 6.74
CA VAL A 229 23.14 -1.79 7.02
C VAL A 229 21.99 -1.67 8.02
N THR A 230 22.24 -2.04 9.26
CA THR A 230 21.23 -2.14 10.32
C THR A 230 20.49 -0.83 10.62
N TRP A 231 21.17 0.31 10.52
CA TRP A 231 20.55 1.61 10.72
C TRP A 231 19.51 1.93 9.62
N ALA A 232 19.79 1.54 8.37
CA ALA A 232 18.86 1.74 7.27
C ALA A 232 17.66 0.80 7.38
N ALA A 233 17.86 -0.44 7.82
CA ALA A 233 16.79 -1.37 8.15
C ALA A 233 15.86 -0.79 9.23
N ALA A 234 16.43 -0.27 10.33
CA ALA A 234 15.66 0.37 11.38
C ALA A 234 14.90 1.63 10.89
N ALA A 235 15.55 2.48 10.10
CA ALA A 235 14.91 3.67 9.54
C ALA A 235 13.73 3.30 8.62
N LEU A 236 13.91 2.30 7.75
CA LEU A 236 12.83 1.81 6.88
C LEU A 236 11.68 1.17 7.67
N ASN A 237 11.98 0.46 8.74
CA ASN A 237 10.95 -0.10 9.58
C ASN A 237 10.08 1.00 10.22
N VAL A 238 10.68 2.12 10.67
CA VAL A 238 9.92 3.31 11.11
C VAL A 238 9.03 3.82 9.98
N VAL A 239 9.56 3.93 8.76
CA VAL A 239 8.78 4.41 7.61
C VAL A 239 7.60 3.50 7.32
N VAL A 240 7.78 2.17 7.34
CA VAL A 240 6.69 1.22 7.08
C VAL A 240 5.62 1.30 8.16
N ILE A 241 6.02 1.44 9.44
CA ILE A 241 5.06 1.64 10.55
C ILE A 241 4.31 2.96 10.39
N THR A 242 5.00 4.05 10.09
CA THR A 242 4.33 5.34 9.85
C THR A 242 3.40 5.28 8.63
N ALA A 243 3.72 4.45 7.63
CA ALA A 243 2.84 4.20 6.49
C ALA A 243 1.53 3.52 6.91
N ALA A 244 1.63 2.47 7.72
CA ALA A 244 0.47 1.76 8.24
C ALA A 244 -0.38 2.64 9.20
N VAL A 245 0.26 3.41 10.09
CA VAL A 245 -0.44 4.37 10.96
C VAL A 245 -1.19 5.42 10.15
N SER A 246 -0.57 5.94 9.08
CA SER A 246 -1.21 6.91 8.20
C SER A 246 -2.37 6.30 7.41
N ALA A 247 -2.28 5.04 6.95
CA ALA A 247 -3.40 4.37 6.31
C ALA A 247 -4.59 4.20 7.29
N LEU A 248 -4.32 3.78 8.53
CA LEU A 248 -5.32 3.66 9.58
C LEU A 248 -6.03 4.98 9.91
N SER A 249 -5.36 6.10 9.75
CA SER A 249 -5.93 7.41 10.06
C SER A 249 -6.89 7.92 8.98
N LEU A 250 -6.88 7.31 7.80
CA LEU A 250 -7.82 7.61 6.70
C LEU A 250 -9.11 6.76 6.74
N ILE A 251 -9.13 5.75 7.61
CA ILE A 251 -10.26 4.83 7.81
C ILE A 251 -11.16 5.32 8.94
#